data_a7f76c978f14b4af45ed8d10e3f6ca1e
#
_entry.id   a7f76c978f14b4af45ed8d10e3f6ca1e
#
_cell.length_a   1.000
_cell.length_b   1.000
_cell.length_c   1.000
_cell.angle_alpha   90.00
_cell.angle_beta   90.00
_cell.angle_gamma   90.00
#
_symmetry.space_group_name_H-M   'P 1'
#
loop_
_entity.id
_entity.type
_entity.pdbx_description
1 polymer ?
#
loop_
_entity_poly.entity_id
_entity_poly.type
_entity_poly.pdbx_seq_one_letter_code
_entity_poly.pdbx_strand_id
1 'polypeptide(L)'
;KAINRIQPFENVKNVTEWAREIGYKSVSHDLVFGLPHQSWEAMEFTIRKTMELKPDRLAFYSYAHVPWIKGVGQRGFDENDLPSGEEKRKLYENGKKLLEDLGYIEVGMDHFSLESDDLYQSLIHKKLHRNFMGYTSSNTQLMVGLGMSAISDSWYGFAQNEKTVE
;
A
#
# COMPACT_ATOMS: atom_id res chain seq x y z
N LYS A 1 13.00 -10.39 6.16
CA LYS A 1 13.77 -10.53 7.42
C LYS A 1 14.42 -9.19 7.81
N ALA A 2 14.99 -8.40 6.87
CA ALA A 2 15.71 -7.16 7.17
C ALA A 2 14.89 -6.15 8.01
N ILE A 3 13.61 -5.98 7.72
CA ILE A 3 12.70 -5.08 8.44
C ILE A 3 11.90 -5.79 9.55
N ASN A 4 12.35 -6.97 10.00
CA ASN A 4 11.71 -7.77 11.05
C ASN A 4 10.21 -8.03 10.80
N ARG A 5 9.79 -8.14 9.54
CA ARG A 5 8.42 -8.48 9.15
C ARG A 5 8.41 -9.79 8.37
N ILE A 6 7.63 -10.74 8.84
CA ILE A 6 7.42 -12.04 8.19
C ILE A 6 5.95 -12.11 7.81
N GLN A 7 5.69 -12.16 6.51
CA GLN A 7 4.33 -12.28 5.97
C GLN A 7 4.34 -13.35 4.87
N PRO A 8 4.03 -14.60 5.21
CA PRO A 8 3.95 -15.69 4.23
C PRO A 8 2.87 -15.41 3.18
N PHE A 9 3.14 -15.79 1.95
CA PHE A 9 2.19 -15.64 0.84
C PHE A 9 0.84 -16.30 1.14
N GLU A 10 0.85 -17.48 1.73
CA GLU A 10 -0.37 -18.23 2.07
C GLU A 10 -1.29 -17.45 3.02
N ASN A 11 -0.73 -16.68 3.95
CA ASN A 11 -1.55 -15.84 4.85
C ASN A 11 -2.26 -14.72 4.06
N VAL A 12 -1.55 -14.09 3.12
CA VAL A 12 -2.15 -13.05 2.25
C VAL A 12 -3.22 -13.65 1.36
N LYS A 13 -2.95 -14.83 0.79
CA LYS A 13 -3.89 -15.57 -0.03
C LYS A 13 -5.17 -15.89 0.74
N ASN A 14 -5.03 -16.53 1.91
CA ASN A 14 -6.19 -16.92 2.73
C ASN A 14 -7.06 -15.71 3.09
N VAL A 15 -6.45 -14.60 3.51
CA VAL A 15 -7.20 -13.38 3.85
C VAL A 15 -7.90 -12.79 2.62
N THR A 16 -7.26 -12.82 1.46
CA THR A 16 -7.86 -12.36 0.20
C THR A 16 -9.05 -13.22 -0.21
N GLU A 17 -8.91 -14.55 -0.11
CA GLU A 17 -9.98 -15.50 -0.43
C GLU A 17 -11.16 -15.32 0.54
N TRP A 18 -10.91 -15.25 1.85
CA TRP A 18 -11.95 -15.01 2.86
C TRP A 18 -12.66 -13.67 2.65
N ALA A 19 -11.93 -12.61 2.32
CA ALA A 19 -12.56 -11.32 2.02
C ALA A 19 -13.56 -11.45 0.86
N ARG A 20 -13.20 -12.19 -0.20
CA ARG A 20 -14.10 -12.42 -1.34
C ARG A 20 -15.27 -13.31 -0.97
N GLU A 21 -15.07 -14.39 -0.19
CA GLU A 21 -16.14 -15.28 0.31
C GLU A 21 -17.17 -14.52 1.18
N ILE A 22 -16.70 -13.59 2.02
CA ILE A 22 -17.56 -12.72 2.85
C ILE A 22 -18.33 -11.70 2.00
N GLY A 23 -17.88 -11.45 0.75
CA GLY A 23 -18.56 -10.56 -0.18
C GLY A 23 -17.95 -9.16 -0.34
N TYR A 24 -16.69 -8.96 0.06
CA TYR A 24 -15.97 -7.74 -0.27
C TYR A 24 -15.81 -7.61 -1.78
N LYS A 25 -16.24 -6.48 -2.34
CA LYS A 25 -16.23 -6.22 -3.78
C LYS A 25 -14.87 -5.79 -4.29
N SER A 26 -14.09 -5.15 -3.45
CA SER A 26 -12.75 -4.66 -3.76
C SER A 26 -11.77 -5.06 -2.66
N VAL A 27 -10.65 -5.66 -3.06
CA VAL A 27 -9.55 -6.04 -2.19
C VAL A 27 -8.32 -5.26 -2.61
N SER A 28 -7.71 -4.56 -1.66
CA SER A 28 -6.48 -3.79 -1.88
C SER A 28 -5.27 -4.50 -1.28
N HIS A 29 -4.17 -4.54 -2.03
CA HIS A 29 -2.87 -5.00 -1.51
C HIS A 29 -1.87 -3.86 -1.48
N ASP A 30 -1.04 -3.84 -0.44
CA ASP A 30 0.05 -2.91 -0.29
C ASP A 30 1.37 -3.57 -0.68
N LEU A 31 2.08 -3.00 -1.63
CA LEU A 31 3.42 -3.38 -2.05
C LEU A 31 4.40 -2.28 -1.68
N VAL A 32 5.57 -2.69 -1.18
CA VAL A 32 6.62 -1.75 -0.77
C VAL A 32 7.88 -1.99 -1.60
N PHE A 33 8.37 -0.94 -2.26
CA PHE A 33 9.65 -0.97 -2.95
C PHE A 33 10.72 -0.15 -2.23
N GLY A 34 11.97 -0.43 -2.57
CA GLY A 34 13.12 0.25 -1.96
C GLY A 34 13.48 -0.30 -0.59
N LEU A 35 13.17 -1.55 -0.30
CA LEU A 35 13.59 -2.26 0.91
C LEU A 35 15.10 -2.55 0.89
N PRO A 36 15.73 -2.76 2.07
CA PRO A 36 17.12 -3.17 2.12
C PRO A 36 17.40 -4.42 1.28
N HIS A 37 18.49 -4.38 0.51
CA HIS A 37 18.92 -5.45 -0.41
C HIS A 37 17.89 -5.86 -1.48
N GLN A 38 16.87 -5.05 -1.74
CA GLN A 38 15.86 -5.38 -2.71
C GLN A 38 16.38 -5.19 -4.13
N SER A 39 16.39 -6.28 -4.92
CA SER A 39 16.68 -6.23 -6.36
C SER A 39 15.40 -6.11 -7.18
N TRP A 40 15.55 -5.78 -8.47
CA TRP A 40 14.43 -5.78 -9.42
C TRP A 40 13.79 -7.17 -9.54
N GLU A 41 14.58 -8.23 -9.63
CA GLU A 41 14.09 -9.60 -9.76
C GLU A 41 13.22 -10.01 -8.55
N ALA A 42 13.61 -9.59 -7.34
CA ALA A 42 12.83 -9.81 -6.14
C ALA A 42 11.51 -9.04 -6.15
N MET A 43 11.54 -7.79 -6.66
CA MET A 43 10.35 -6.96 -6.80
C MET A 43 9.42 -7.51 -7.89
N GLU A 44 9.95 -7.85 -9.06
CA GLU A 44 9.18 -8.46 -10.14
C GLU A 44 8.50 -9.75 -9.68
N PHE A 45 9.24 -10.63 -9.00
CA PHE A 45 8.67 -11.85 -8.41
C PHE A 45 7.52 -11.52 -7.46
N THR A 46 7.69 -10.52 -6.59
CA THR A 46 6.66 -10.10 -5.63
C THR A 46 5.41 -9.58 -6.35
N ILE A 47 5.57 -8.72 -7.36
CA ILE A 47 4.44 -8.21 -8.14
C ILE A 47 3.71 -9.37 -8.82
N ARG A 48 4.42 -10.22 -9.57
CA ARG A 48 3.81 -11.36 -10.28
C ARG A 48 3.09 -12.31 -9.32
N LYS A 49 3.69 -12.57 -8.15
CA LYS A 49 3.09 -13.42 -7.11
C LYS A 49 1.82 -12.79 -6.53
N THR A 50 1.82 -11.48 -6.33
CA THR A 50 0.63 -10.76 -5.88
C THR A 50 -0.51 -10.83 -6.90
N MET A 51 -0.18 -10.80 -8.21
CA MET A 51 -1.19 -10.90 -9.27
C MET A 51 -1.89 -12.25 -9.34
N GLU A 52 -1.32 -13.32 -8.80
CA GLU A 52 -2.04 -14.61 -8.67
C GLU A 52 -3.31 -14.46 -7.81
N LEU A 53 -3.33 -13.50 -6.88
CA LEU A 53 -4.46 -13.20 -6.00
C LEU A 53 -5.45 -12.20 -6.61
N LYS A 54 -5.12 -11.61 -7.74
CA LYS A 54 -5.95 -10.65 -8.49
C LYS A 54 -6.55 -9.55 -7.60
N PRO A 55 -5.75 -8.77 -6.86
CA PRO A 55 -6.28 -7.66 -6.10
C PRO A 55 -6.95 -6.65 -7.03
N ASP A 56 -8.00 -5.98 -6.56
CA ASP A 56 -8.70 -4.97 -7.34
C ASP A 56 -7.96 -3.64 -7.35
N ARG A 57 -7.20 -3.40 -6.27
CA ARG A 57 -6.36 -2.20 -6.05
C ARG A 57 -4.99 -2.58 -5.54
N LEU A 58 -4.06 -1.68 -5.77
CA LEU A 58 -2.70 -1.76 -5.22
C LEU A 58 -2.26 -0.40 -4.73
N ALA A 59 -1.56 -0.39 -3.62
CA ALA A 59 -0.73 0.72 -3.23
C ALA A 59 0.74 0.28 -3.36
N PHE A 60 1.52 1.01 -4.16
CA PHE A 60 2.91 0.69 -4.45
C PHE A 60 3.82 1.73 -3.82
N TYR A 61 4.08 1.57 -2.52
CA TYR A 61 4.76 2.55 -1.68
C TYR A 61 6.27 2.46 -1.72
N SER A 62 6.91 3.62 -1.66
CA SER A 62 8.34 3.71 -1.37
C SER A 62 8.60 3.43 0.10
N TYR A 63 9.58 2.57 0.40
CA TYR A 63 10.06 2.37 1.76
C TYR A 63 10.59 3.68 2.35
N ALA A 64 10.03 4.10 3.50
CA ALA A 64 10.49 5.23 4.27
C ALA A 64 11.41 4.76 5.41
N HIS A 65 12.67 5.20 5.38
CA HIS A 65 13.63 4.92 6.44
C HIS A 65 13.53 5.99 7.53
N VAL A 66 13.15 5.57 8.75
CA VAL A 66 12.94 6.46 9.90
C VAL A 66 13.65 5.91 11.17
N PRO A 67 14.97 5.74 11.14
CA PRO A 67 15.73 5.04 12.20
C PRO A 67 15.69 5.75 13.54
N TRP A 68 15.37 7.05 13.56
CA TRP A 68 15.26 7.87 14.78
C TRP A 68 14.01 7.58 15.61
N ILE A 69 12.99 6.94 15.04
CA ILE A 69 11.79 6.56 15.78
C ILE A 69 12.08 5.31 16.61
N LYS A 70 11.93 5.38 17.93
CA LYS A 70 12.12 4.24 18.83
C LYS A 70 11.02 3.19 18.61
N GLY A 71 11.41 1.91 18.68
CA GLY A 71 10.46 0.79 18.58
C GLY A 71 10.12 0.31 17.17
N VAL A 72 10.61 0.99 16.12
CA VAL A 72 10.48 0.49 14.75
C VAL A 72 11.51 -0.59 14.44
N GLY A 73 11.14 -1.62 13.69
CA GLY A 73 12.02 -2.73 13.28
C GLY A 73 13.06 -2.36 12.20
N GLN A 74 13.41 -1.06 12.09
CA GLN A 74 14.27 -0.52 11.02
C GLN A 74 15.75 -0.40 11.46
N ARG A 75 16.17 -1.21 12.44
CA ARG A 75 17.54 -1.14 13.01
C ARG A 75 18.39 -2.37 12.69
N GLY A 76 17.86 -3.31 11.95
CA GLY A 76 18.53 -4.58 11.65
C GLY A 76 19.39 -4.57 10.38
N PHE A 77 19.63 -3.39 9.78
CA PHE A 77 20.40 -3.20 8.55
C PHE A 77 21.10 -1.84 8.57
N ASP A 78 22.10 -1.67 7.74
CA ASP A 78 22.83 -0.42 7.54
C ASP A 78 22.13 0.46 6.49
N GLU A 79 22.29 1.78 6.54
CA GLU A 79 21.77 2.69 5.53
C GLU A 79 22.33 2.41 4.13
N ASN A 80 23.56 1.88 4.05
CA ASN A 80 24.18 1.45 2.80
C ASN A 80 23.53 0.21 2.17
N ASP A 81 22.70 -0.52 2.90
CA ASP A 81 21.93 -1.65 2.41
C ASP A 81 20.66 -1.21 1.64
N LEU A 82 20.32 0.07 1.75
CA LEU A 82 19.19 0.67 1.04
C LEU A 82 19.57 1.03 -0.40
N PRO A 83 18.66 0.86 -1.36
CA PRO A 83 18.92 1.32 -2.70
C PRO A 83 19.07 2.84 -2.71
N SER A 84 20.01 3.34 -3.52
CA SER A 84 20.18 4.75 -3.81
C SER A 84 18.89 5.37 -4.38
N GLY A 85 18.80 6.69 -4.40
CA GLY A 85 17.65 7.38 -4.98
C GLY A 85 17.42 7.02 -6.46
N GLU A 86 18.49 6.81 -7.24
CA GLU A 86 18.39 6.39 -8.64
C GLU A 86 17.90 4.95 -8.79
N GLU A 87 18.42 4.03 -7.98
CA GLU A 87 17.97 2.63 -7.97
C GLU A 87 16.53 2.52 -7.51
N LYS A 88 16.15 3.29 -6.49
CA LYS A 88 14.77 3.36 -5.99
C LYS A 88 13.81 3.87 -7.06
N ARG A 89 14.23 4.88 -7.84
CA ARG A 89 13.47 5.36 -8.98
C ARG A 89 13.32 4.29 -10.06
N LYS A 90 14.39 3.57 -10.40
CA LYS A 90 14.34 2.46 -11.36
C LYS A 90 13.38 1.34 -10.90
N LEU A 91 13.39 1.00 -9.61
CA LEU A 91 12.44 0.04 -9.03
C LEU A 91 10.99 0.49 -9.22
N TYR A 92 10.72 1.78 -8.97
CA TYR A 92 9.39 2.35 -9.19
C TYR A 92 8.97 2.31 -10.65
N GLU A 93 9.78 2.85 -11.55
CA GLU A 93 9.44 2.94 -12.98
C GLU A 93 9.22 1.55 -13.62
N ASN A 94 10.07 0.59 -13.27
CA ASN A 94 9.93 -0.79 -13.73
C ASN A 94 8.69 -1.46 -13.11
N GLY A 95 8.44 -1.25 -11.83
CA GLY A 95 7.27 -1.79 -11.15
C GLY A 95 5.97 -1.20 -11.70
N LYS A 96 5.92 0.12 -11.90
CA LYS A 96 4.80 0.80 -12.55
C LYS A 96 4.53 0.21 -13.93
N LYS A 97 5.55 0.13 -14.79
CA LYS A 97 5.40 -0.45 -16.13
C LYS A 97 4.87 -1.88 -16.08
N LEU A 98 5.40 -2.71 -15.18
CA LEU A 98 4.94 -4.09 -15.03
C LEU A 98 3.47 -4.14 -14.57
N LEU A 99 3.05 -3.27 -13.65
CA LEU A 99 1.66 -3.19 -13.21
C LEU A 99 0.74 -2.76 -14.36
N GLU A 100 1.16 -1.78 -15.18
CA GLU A 100 0.43 -1.34 -16.37
C GLU A 100 0.30 -2.47 -17.39
N ASP A 101 1.40 -3.21 -17.67
CA ASP A 101 1.41 -4.37 -18.56
C ASP A 101 0.49 -5.50 -18.06
N LEU A 102 0.24 -5.57 -16.75
CA LEU A 102 -0.67 -6.51 -16.10
C LEU A 102 -2.12 -6.00 -15.97
N GLY A 103 -2.42 -4.85 -16.57
CA GLY A 103 -3.78 -4.31 -16.69
C GLY A 103 -4.21 -3.40 -15.54
N TYR A 104 -3.30 -2.96 -14.69
CA TYR A 104 -3.57 -1.94 -13.68
C TYR A 104 -3.32 -0.54 -14.22
N ILE A 105 -4.12 0.41 -13.78
CA ILE A 105 -4.00 1.81 -14.17
C ILE A 105 -3.60 2.61 -12.94
N GLU A 106 -2.60 3.48 -13.11
CA GLU A 106 -2.22 4.43 -12.07
C GLU A 106 -3.35 5.46 -11.88
N VAL A 107 -3.91 5.46 -10.68
CA VAL A 107 -4.95 6.42 -10.28
C VAL A 107 -4.30 7.73 -9.79
N GLY A 108 -3.08 7.63 -9.32
CA GLY A 108 -2.24 8.72 -8.85
C GLY A 108 -1.56 8.37 -7.52
N MET A 109 -0.39 8.99 -7.27
CA MET A 109 0.38 8.83 -6.03
C MET A 109 0.43 7.37 -5.55
N ASP A 110 1.19 6.54 -6.19
CA ASP A 110 1.44 5.15 -5.77
C ASP A 110 0.20 4.21 -5.77
N HIS A 111 -0.98 4.70 -6.17
CA HIS A 111 -2.20 3.90 -6.22
C HIS A 111 -2.49 3.43 -7.64
N PHE A 112 -2.77 2.14 -7.75
CA PHE A 112 -3.15 1.46 -8.99
C PHE A 112 -4.46 0.72 -8.79
N SER A 113 -5.27 0.62 -9.83
CA SER A 113 -6.50 -0.17 -9.79
C SER A 113 -6.84 -0.79 -11.14
N LEU A 114 -7.66 -1.83 -11.13
CA LEU A 114 -8.32 -2.34 -12.32
C LEU A 114 -9.38 -1.35 -12.80
N GLU A 115 -9.68 -1.35 -14.10
CA GLU A 115 -10.75 -0.51 -14.69
C GLU A 115 -12.12 -0.77 -14.07
N SER A 116 -12.38 -2.00 -13.65
CA SER A 116 -13.64 -2.40 -13.03
C SER A 116 -13.81 -1.92 -11.60
N ASP A 117 -12.73 -1.44 -10.96
CA ASP A 117 -12.77 -1.01 -9.56
C ASP A 117 -13.35 0.41 -9.42
N ASP A 118 -14.09 0.63 -8.33
CA ASP A 118 -14.72 1.92 -8.02
C ASP A 118 -13.72 3.08 -7.92
N LEU A 119 -12.45 2.79 -7.62
CA LEU A 119 -11.41 3.82 -7.52
C LEU A 119 -11.13 4.43 -8.90
N TYR A 120 -10.91 3.59 -9.92
CA TYR A 120 -10.74 4.04 -11.30
C TYR A 120 -12.02 4.69 -11.84
N GLN A 121 -13.18 4.08 -11.57
CA GLN A 121 -14.46 4.64 -11.99
C GLN A 121 -14.68 6.04 -11.40
N SER A 122 -14.26 6.25 -10.15
CA SER A 122 -14.33 7.57 -9.53
C SER A 122 -13.36 8.57 -10.15
N LEU A 123 -12.18 8.11 -10.61
CA LEU A 123 -11.22 8.96 -11.34
C LEU A 123 -11.84 9.49 -12.65
N ILE A 124 -12.33 8.59 -13.51
CA ILE A 124 -12.86 8.98 -14.83
C ILE A 124 -14.13 9.83 -14.72
N HIS A 125 -14.93 9.61 -13.67
CA HIS A 125 -16.14 10.39 -13.40
C HIS A 125 -15.88 11.67 -12.59
N LYS A 126 -14.60 12.02 -12.29
CA LYS A 126 -14.18 13.19 -11.51
C LYS A 126 -14.81 13.22 -10.09
N LYS A 127 -14.98 12.06 -9.50
CA LYS A 127 -15.51 11.83 -8.15
C LYS A 127 -14.46 11.31 -7.16
N LEU A 128 -13.21 11.22 -7.61
CA LEU A 128 -12.12 10.76 -6.77
C LEU A 128 -11.87 11.77 -5.65
N HIS A 129 -11.78 11.27 -4.44
CA HIS A 129 -11.42 12.05 -3.25
C HIS A 129 -10.09 11.57 -2.69
N ARG A 130 -9.51 12.39 -1.83
CA ARG A 130 -8.32 12.06 -1.06
C ARG A 130 -8.55 12.41 0.40
N ASN A 131 -8.25 11.46 1.26
CA ASN A 131 -8.17 11.67 2.72
C ASN A 131 -6.73 11.38 3.19
N PHE A 132 -6.50 11.33 4.51
CA PHE A 132 -5.17 11.06 5.07
C PHE A 132 -4.64 9.65 4.76
N MET A 133 -5.49 8.69 4.39
CA MET A 133 -5.08 7.33 4.01
C MET A 133 -4.71 7.20 2.53
N GLY A 134 -5.06 8.17 1.68
CA GLY A 134 -4.83 8.14 0.25
C GLY A 134 -6.08 8.41 -0.58
N TYR A 135 -6.13 7.89 -1.80
CA TYR A 135 -7.27 8.06 -2.68
C TYR A 135 -8.43 7.13 -2.30
N THR A 136 -9.64 7.67 -2.44
CA THR A 136 -10.89 6.96 -2.12
C THR A 136 -12.00 7.32 -3.09
N SER A 137 -12.91 6.39 -3.34
CA SER A 137 -14.15 6.61 -4.08
C SER A 137 -15.25 7.26 -3.21
N SER A 138 -15.06 7.32 -1.90
CA SER A 138 -16.04 7.86 -0.95
C SER A 138 -15.75 9.31 -0.61
N ASN A 139 -16.75 10.17 -0.79
CA ASN A 139 -16.73 11.56 -0.31
C ASN A 139 -17.30 11.62 1.12
N THR A 140 -16.57 11.04 2.06
CA THR A 140 -16.96 11.13 3.48
C THR A 140 -16.52 12.47 4.05
N GLN A 141 -17.46 13.20 4.62
CA GLN A 141 -17.22 14.50 5.24
C GLN A 141 -16.84 14.38 6.71
N LEU A 142 -17.20 13.28 7.33
CA LEU A 142 -16.84 12.95 8.71
C LEU A 142 -16.43 11.48 8.78
N MET A 143 -15.27 11.23 9.32
CA MET A 143 -14.77 9.88 9.59
C MET A 143 -14.42 9.77 11.07
N VAL A 144 -14.98 8.77 11.73
CA VAL A 144 -14.67 8.45 13.12
C VAL A 144 -13.77 7.23 13.18
N GLY A 145 -12.54 7.41 13.62
CA GLY A 145 -11.56 6.35 13.80
C GLY A 145 -11.88 5.51 15.03
N LEU A 146 -11.96 4.19 14.86
CA LEU A 146 -12.20 3.24 15.94
C LEU A 146 -10.94 2.46 16.27
N GLY A 147 -10.64 2.34 17.56
CA GLY A 147 -9.51 1.58 18.07
C GLY A 147 -8.25 2.40 18.27
N MET A 148 -7.19 1.71 18.70
CA MET A 148 -5.89 2.27 19.03
C MET A 148 -5.25 2.92 17.80
N SER A 149 -4.68 4.11 17.97
CA SER A 149 -4.01 4.90 16.93
C SER A 149 -4.90 5.34 15.75
N ALA A 150 -6.19 5.01 15.74
CA ALA A 150 -7.09 5.39 14.66
C ALA A 150 -7.25 6.92 14.56
N ILE A 151 -7.35 7.40 13.33
CA ILE A 151 -7.47 8.83 13.04
C ILE A 151 -8.89 9.13 12.62
N SER A 152 -9.49 10.12 13.28
CA SER A 152 -10.75 10.74 12.90
C SER A 152 -10.46 11.98 12.05
N ASP A 153 -11.31 12.24 11.06
CA ASP A 153 -11.18 13.35 10.13
C ASP A 153 -12.52 14.10 10.03
N SER A 154 -12.45 15.42 10.11
CA SER A 154 -13.59 16.32 9.96
C SER A 154 -13.17 17.57 9.18
N TRP A 155 -14.14 18.43 8.80
CA TRP A 155 -13.86 19.67 8.05
C TRP A 155 -12.86 20.62 8.72
N TYR A 156 -12.69 20.54 10.02
CA TYR A 156 -11.94 21.51 10.79
C TYR A 156 -10.73 20.93 11.52
N GLY A 157 -10.50 19.64 11.44
CA GLY A 157 -9.36 19.04 12.11
C GLY A 157 -9.35 17.53 12.13
N PHE A 158 -8.23 17.03 12.61
CA PHE A 158 -7.97 15.59 12.80
C PHE A 158 -7.85 15.31 14.31
N ALA A 159 -8.30 14.16 14.73
CA ALA A 159 -8.09 13.64 16.07
C ALA A 159 -7.55 12.21 15.98
N GLN A 160 -6.51 11.90 16.75
CA GLN A 160 -5.95 10.55 16.81
C GLN A 160 -6.22 9.95 18.19
N ASN A 161 -6.72 8.72 18.21
CA ASN A 161 -6.89 7.95 19.43
C ASN A 161 -5.53 7.61 20.05
N GLU A 162 -5.52 7.32 21.36
CA GLU A 162 -4.33 6.88 22.08
C GLU A 162 -3.62 5.73 21.37
N LYS A 163 -2.27 5.72 21.45
CA LYS A 163 -1.43 4.72 20.78
C LYS A 163 -1.18 3.49 21.64
N THR A 164 -1.58 3.54 22.89
CA THR A 164 -1.43 2.46 23.86
C THR A 164 -2.78 2.08 24.41
N VAL A 165 -2.96 0.80 24.70
CA VAL A 165 -4.08 0.30 25.51
C VAL A 165 -3.52 0.10 26.90
N GLU A 166 -4.08 0.80 27.90
CA GLU A 166 -3.77 0.60 29.31
C GLU A 166 -4.44 -0.69 29.82
#